data_64f1b950309db113ccb89a2d1ebedd79
#
_entry.id   64f1b950309db113ccb89a2d1ebedd79
#
_cell.length_a   1.000
_cell.length_b   1.000
_cell.length_c   1.000
_cell.angle_alpha   90.00
_cell.angle_beta   90.00
_cell.angle_gamma   90.00
#
_symmetry.space_group_name_H-M   'P 1'
#
loop_
_entity.id
_entity.type
_entity.pdbx_description
1 polymer ?
#
loop_
_entity_poly.entity_id
_entity_poly.type
_entity_poly.pdbx_seq_one_letter_code
_entity_poly.pdbx_strand_id
1 'polypeptide(L)'
;MTEKLIKRRNKEKTIKLILKVALELINEKGYDKMSTNHIADRAKIAIGTIYHHFPGGKADIVHEITLNNIKKIVGFNFFNNINDSNYKEFLKRLIKNHIKTHREDLKINLAFEQAFLSNRQSFDSYISTIEELLMISVGTLNKLTIFKHLTKQELYTKLKISFILLDSMVHHHTFFIPIFNTDEELVDYLLKLILFTLLKY
;
A
#
# COMPACT_ATOMS: atom_id res chain seq x y z
N MET A 1 -20.33 30.12 0.98
CA MET A 1 -19.71 28.79 0.66
C MET A 1 -20.43 28.26 -0.56
N THR A 2 -19.71 27.99 -1.69
CA THR A 2 -20.37 27.65 -2.97
C THR A 2 -20.99 26.26 -2.91
N GLU A 3 -22.14 26.05 -3.59
CA GLU A 3 -22.86 24.76 -3.69
C GLU A 3 -21.94 23.61 -4.11
N LYS A 4 -20.97 23.87 -4.99
CA LYS A 4 -19.92 22.93 -5.42
C LYS A 4 -19.06 22.43 -4.26
N LEU A 5 -18.72 23.28 -3.28
CA LEU A 5 -17.93 22.89 -2.10
C LEU A 5 -18.75 22.03 -1.12
N ILE A 6 -20.03 22.32 -0.97
CA ILE A 6 -20.95 21.53 -0.13
C ILE A 6 -21.10 20.12 -0.72
N LYS A 7 -21.33 20.01 -2.03
CA LYS A 7 -21.49 18.75 -2.75
C LYS A 7 -20.22 17.89 -2.67
N ARG A 8 -19.03 18.49 -2.83
CA ARG A 8 -17.74 17.82 -2.67
C ARG A 8 -17.56 17.30 -1.25
N ARG A 9 -17.84 18.12 -0.23
CA ARG A 9 -17.72 17.71 1.19
C ARG A 9 -18.66 16.56 1.55
N ASN A 10 -19.87 16.54 1.00
CA ASN A 10 -20.83 15.45 1.22
C ASN A 10 -20.35 14.15 0.55
N LYS A 11 -19.81 14.22 -0.67
CA LYS A 11 -19.19 13.08 -1.35
C LYS A 11 -18.07 12.47 -0.52
N GLU A 12 -17.12 13.29 -0.04
CA GLU A 12 -15.98 12.82 0.77
C GLU A 12 -16.43 12.17 2.09
N LYS A 13 -17.47 12.73 2.75
CA LYS A 13 -18.05 12.13 3.96
C LYS A 13 -18.68 10.77 3.70
N THR A 14 -19.42 10.63 2.59
CA THR A 14 -20.05 9.37 2.22
C THR A 14 -19.00 8.31 1.92
N ILE A 15 -17.98 8.62 1.13
CA ILE A 15 -16.86 7.71 0.86
C ILE A 15 -16.20 7.25 2.16
N LYS A 16 -15.84 8.19 3.05
CA LYS A 16 -15.23 7.86 4.36
C LYS A 16 -16.10 6.93 5.19
N LEU A 17 -17.41 7.14 5.19
CA LEU A 17 -18.36 6.29 5.91
C LEU A 17 -18.37 4.87 5.32
N ILE A 18 -18.44 4.73 4.00
CA ILE A 18 -18.40 3.43 3.31
C ILE A 18 -17.11 2.67 3.64
N LEU A 19 -15.96 3.33 3.53
CA LEU A 19 -14.66 2.72 3.82
C LEU A 19 -14.55 2.29 5.29
N LYS A 20 -15.01 3.12 6.23
CA LYS A 20 -15.02 2.80 7.67
C LYS A 20 -15.86 1.55 7.94
N VAL A 21 -17.10 1.51 7.45
CA VAL A 21 -18.02 0.37 7.65
C VAL A 21 -17.49 -0.90 7.00
N ALA A 22 -16.91 -0.79 5.80
CA ALA A 22 -16.29 -1.93 5.13
C ALA A 22 -15.12 -2.49 5.94
N LEU A 23 -14.25 -1.63 6.48
CA LEU A 23 -13.12 -2.02 7.35
C LEU A 23 -13.62 -2.75 8.61
N GLU A 24 -14.66 -2.25 9.27
CA GLU A 24 -15.30 -2.90 10.42
C GLU A 24 -15.81 -4.30 10.04
N LEU A 25 -16.51 -4.42 8.90
CA LEU A 25 -17.05 -5.70 8.42
C LEU A 25 -15.98 -6.71 8.04
N ILE A 26 -14.87 -6.26 7.42
CA ILE A 26 -13.72 -7.12 7.12
C ILE A 26 -13.10 -7.65 8.41
N ASN A 27 -12.95 -6.79 9.42
CA ASN A 27 -12.40 -7.19 10.72
C ASN A 27 -13.31 -8.16 11.47
N GLU A 28 -14.64 -8.01 11.36
CA GLU A 28 -15.62 -8.87 12.03
C GLU A 28 -15.73 -10.24 11.35
N LYS A 29 -15.94 -10.30 10.04
CA LYS A 29 -16.34 -11.53 9.33
C LYS A 29 -15.51 -11.90 8.10
N GLY A 30 -14.51 -11.10 7.76
CA GLY A 30 -13.65 -11.32 6.59
C GLY A 30 -14.28 -10.82 5.29
N TYR A 31 -13.43 -10.71 4.25
CA TYR A 31 -13.82 -10.22 2.92
C TYR A 31 -14.89 -11.09 2.26
N ASP A 32 -14.77 -12.43 2.33
CA ASP A 32 -15.69 -13.34 1.64
C ASP A 32 -17.14 -13.17 2.10
N LYS A 33 -17.34 -13.02 3.41
CA LYS A 33 -18.67 -12.88 4.02
C LYS A 33 -19.18 -11.43 3.99
N MET A 34 -18.36 -10.46 3.63
CA MET A 34 -18.78 -9.08 3.42
C MET A 34 -19.45 -8.91 2.06
N SER A 35 -20.54 -8.16 2.00
CA SER A 35 -21.20 -7.73 0.77
C SER A 35 -21.49 -6.23 0.76
N THR A 36 -21.72 -5.67 -0.41
CA THR A 36 -22.16 -4.27 -0.56
C THR A 36 -23.49 -4.00 0.14
N ASN A 37 -24.41 -4.99 0.19
CA ASN A 37 -25.65 -4.88 0.97
C ASN A 37 -25.35 -4.73 2.47
N HIS A 38 -24.46 -5.55 3.04
CA HIS A 38 -24.07 -5.41 4.44
C HIS A 38 -23.49 -4.03 4.75
N ILE A 39 -22.73 -3.46 3.81
CA ILE A 39 -22.16 -2.11 3.96
C ILE A 39 -23.28 -1.06 3.91
N ALA A 40 -24.20 -1.16 2.93
CA ALA A 40 -25.33 -0.24 2.78
C ALA A 40 -26.22 -0.21 4.02
N ASP A 41 -26.61 -1.41 4.52
CA ASP A 41 -27.45 -1.56 5.70
C ASP A 41 -26.80 -0.96 6.95
N ARG A 42 -25.52 -1.27 7.21
CA ARG A 42 -24.81 -0.76 8.39
C ARG A 42 -24.52 0.74 8.29
N ALA A 43 -24.21 1.23 7.10
CA ALA A 43 -23.99 2.65 6.84
C ALA A 43 -25.29 3.46 6.76
N LYS A 44 -26.46 2.81 6.72
CA LYS A 44 -27.79 3.42 6.53
C LYS A 44 -27.85 4.29 5.27
N ILE A 45 -27.34 3.76 4.15
CA ILE A 45 -27.36 4.42 2.84
C ILE A 45 -27.99 3.48 1.80
N ALA A 46 -28.50 4.06 0.70
CA ALA A 46 -28.99 3.26 -0.40
C ALA A 46 -27.87 2.48 -1.09
N ILE A 47 -28.11 1.24 -1.51
CA ILE A 47 -27.14 0.41 -2.24
C ILE A 47 -26.63 1.09 -3.51
N GLY A 48 -27.49 1.85 -4.22
CA GLY A 48 -27.12 2.66 -5.38
C GLY A 48 -26.04 3.71 -5.07
N THR A 49 -25.99 4.21 -3.83
CA THR A 49 -24.95 5.14 -3.39
C THR A 49 -23.57 4.47 -3.37
N ILE A 50 -23.51 3.18 -2.98
CA ILE A 50 -22.25 2.41 -3.01
C ILE A 50 -21.77 2.26 -4.45
N TYR A 51 -22.60 1.76 -5.37
CA TYR A 51 -22.21 1.57 -6.76
C TYR A 51 -21.96 2.86 -7.52
N HIS A 52 -22.57 3.98 -7.09
CA HIS A 52 -22.21 5.30 -7.60
C HIS A 52 -20.77 5.72 -7.29
N HIS A 53 -20.26 5.36 -6.10
CA HIS A 53 -18.89 5.69 -5.68
C HIS A 53 -17.87 4.59 -5.99
N PHE A 54 -18.31 3.34 -6.02
CA PHE A 54 -17.50 2.12 -6.17
C PHE A 54 -18.19 1.18 -7.15
N PRO A 55 -18.07 1.44 -8.48
CA PRO A 55 -18.76 0.63 -9.50
C PRO A 55 -18.39 -0.86 -9.45
N GLY A 56 -17.13 -1.20 -9.13
CA GLY A 56 -16.67 -2.58 -8.93
C GLY A 56 -17.05 -3.18 -7.55
N GLY A 57 -17.89 -2.48 -6.78
CA GLY A 57 -18.42 -2.96 -5.51
C GLY A 57 -17.37 -3.14 -4.42
N LYS A 58 -17.39 -4.31 -3.74
CA LYS A 58 -16.51 -4.55 -2.60
C LYS A 58 -15.01 -4.58 -2.97
N ALA A 59 -14.67 -4.92 -4.20
CA ALA A 59 -13.27 -4.90 -4.66
C ALA A 59 -12.72 -3.47 -4.73
N ASP A 60 -13.47 -2.52 -5.32
CA ASP A 60 -13.09 -1.10 -5.37
C ASP A 60 -12.96 -0.50 -3.96
N ILE A 61 -13.84 -0.91 -3.04
CA ILE A 61 -13.80 -0.43 -1.65
C ILE A 61 -12.52 -0.88 -0.95
N VAL A 62 -12.14 -2.16 -1.08
CA VAL A 62 -10.90 -2.68 -0.51
C VAL A 62 -9.68 -2.02 -1.13
N HIS A 63 -9.69 -1.84 -2.46
CA HIS A 63 -8.66 -1.12 -3.18
C HIS A 63 -8.47 0.30 -2.61
N GLU A 64 -9.54 1.07 -2.43
CA GLU A 64 -9.46 2.43 -1.89
C GLU A 64 -8.97 2.46 -0.42
N ILE A 65 -9.35 1.45 0.41
CA ILE A 65 -8.80 1.29 1.77
C ILE A 65 -7.29 1.12 1.71
N THR A 66 -6.80 0.21 0.85
CA THR A 66 -5.37 -0.07 0.69
C THR A 66 -4.60 1.15 0.17
N LEU A 67 -5.12 1.84 -0.85
CA LEU A 67 -4.52 3.08 -1.36
C LEU A 67 -4.39 4.15 -0.27
N ASN A 68 -5.43 4.32 0.55
CA ASN A 68 -5.39 5.28 1.64
C ASN A 68 -4.34 4.92 2.70
N ASN A 69 -4.11 3.63 2.97
CA ASN A 69 -3.06 3.18 3.87
C ASN A 69 -1.67 3.46 3.28
N ILE A 70 -1.44 3.15 2.01
CA ILE A 70 -0.17 3.47 1.32
C ILE A 70 0.11 4.97 1.38
N LYS A 71 -0.86 5.81 1.03
CA LYS A 71 -0.72 7.28 1.06
C LYS A 71 -0.38 7.82 2.46
N LYS A 72 -0.86 7.16 3.52
CA LYS A 72 -0.49 7.52 4.92
C LYS A 72 0.95 7.13 5.24
N ILE A 73 1.40 5.95 4.80
CA ILE A 73 2.75 5.43 5.06
C ILE A 73 3.79 6.23 4.28
N VAL A 74 3.50 6.55 3.01
CA VAL A 74 4.41 7.22 2.06
C VAL A 74 4.04 8.69 1.88
N GLY A 75 3.53 9.36 2.91
CA GLY A 75 3.18 10.78 2.84
C GLY A 75 4.31 11.64 2.25
N PHE A 76 3.99 12.81 1.69
CA PHE A 76 4.87 13.74 0.95
C PHE A 76 6.24 14.00 1.61
N ASN A 77 6.35 13.83 2.93
CA ASN A 77 7.58 14.06 3.69
C ASN A 77 8.42 12.81 3.94
N PHE A 78 7.98 11.65 3.46
CA PHE A 78 8.64 10.38 3.75
C PHE A 78 10.09 10.33 3.25
N PHE A 79 10.35 10.91 2.07
CA PHE A 79 11.67 10.94 1.44
C PHE A 79 12.48 12.22 1.73
N ASN A 80 11.95 13.21 2.45
CA ASN A 80 12.49 14.56 2.50
C ASN A 80 13.84 14.73 3.22
N ASN A 81 14.32 13.73 3.97
CA ASN A 81 15.56 13.86 4.75
C ASN A 81 16.57 12.74 4.47
N ILE A 82 16.48 12.10 3.28
CA ILE A 82 17.43 11.05 2.91
C ILE A 82 18.70 11.70 2.36
N ASN A 83 19.86 11.24 2.86
CA ASN A 83 21.17 11.65 2.42
C ASN A 83 22.18 10.49 2.50
N ASP A 84 23.41 10.72 2.05
CA ASP A 84 24.44 9.69 1.99
C ASP A 84 24.82 9.09 3.37
N SER A 85 24.53 9.78 4.47
CA SER A 85 24.83 9.27 5.81
C SER A 85 23.72 8.42 6.43
N ASN A 86 22.45 8.60 6.00
CA ASN A 86 21.31 7.99 6.67
C ASN A 86 20.45 7.04 5.80
N TYR A 87 20.76 6.85 4.51
CA TYR A 87 19.92 6.06 3.60
C TYR A 87 19.75 4.61 4.04
N LYS A 88 20.77 3.99 4.67
CA LYS A 88 20.67 2.61 5.18
C LYS A 88 19.69 2.49 6.33
N GLU A 89 19.76 3.43 7.28
CA GLU A 89 18.82 3.47 8.41
C GLU A 89 17.39 3.77 7.93
N PHE A 90 17.27 4.63 6.92
CA PHE A 90 15.99 4.87 6.28
C PHE A 90 15.42 3.59 5.65
N LEU A 91 16.21 2.82 4.89
CA LEU A 91 15.78 1.54 4.31
C LEU A 91 15.40 0.54 5.40
N LYS A 92 16.20 0.43 6.46
CA LYS A 92 15.90 -0.45 7.61
C LYS A 92 14.55 -0.10 8.24
N ARG A 93 14.28 1.19 8.46
CA ARG A 93 12.99 1.67 8.99
C ARG A 93 11.83 1.39 8.05
N LEU A 94 12.03 1.55 6.73
CA LEU A 94 11.03 1.23 5.72
C LEU A 94 10.64 -0.25 5.78
N ILE A 95 11.63 -1.15 5.82
CA ILE A 95 11.41 -2.60 5.94
C ILE A 95 10.63 -2.93 7.22
N LYS A 96 11.06 -2.38 8.37
CA LYS A 96 10.37 -2.59 9.66
C LYS A 96 8.91 -2.13 9.62
N ASN A 97 8.65 -0.95 9.04
CA ASN A 97 7.29 -0.44 8.91
C ASN A 97 6.43 -1.31 7.99
N HIS A 98 7.01 -1.85 6.91
CA HIS A 98 6.31 -2.74 5.99
C HIS A 98 5.89 -4.05 6.68
N ILE A 99 6.81 -4.69 7.44
CA ILE A 99 6.51 -5.89 8.24
C ILE A 99 5.42 -5.58 9.28
N LYS A 100 5.58 -4.48 10.03
CA LYS A 100 4.61 -4.06 11.03
C LYS A 100 3.21 -3.89 10.44
N THR A 101 3.08 -3.19 9.31
CA THR A 101 1.80 -2.97 8.63
C THR A 101 1.17 -4.30 8.19
N HIS A 102 1.96 -5.25 7.67
CA HIS A 102 1.46 -6.56 7.29
C HIS A 102 0.90 -7.34 8.48
N ARG A 103 1.52 -7.26 9.66
CA ARG A 103 1.04 -7.93 10.87
C ARG A 103 -0.19 -7.25 11.48
N GLU A 104 -0.21 -5.92 11.54
CA GLU A 104 -1.30 -5.17 12.17
C GLU A 104 -2.58 -5.23 11.32
N ASP A 105 -2.45 -5.19 10.00
CA ASP A 105 -3.57 -5.13 9.06
C ASP A 105 -3.82 -6.47 8.33
N LEU A 106 -3.53 -7.61 8.97
CA LEU A 106 -3.61 -8.95 8.36
C LEU A 106 -4.91 -9.18 7.57
N LYS A 107 -6.07 -8.88 8.18
CA LYS A 107 -7.37 -9.11 7.52
C LYS A 107 -7.59 -8.22 6.31
N ILE A 108 -7.06 -7.00 6.33
CA ILE A 108 -7.13 -6.06 5.19
C ILE A 108 -6.20 -6.52 4.07
N ASN A 109 -5.00 -6.99 4.39
CA ASN A 109 -4.08 -7.50 3.39
C ASN A 109 -4.63 -8.77 2.71
N LEU A 110 -5.22 -9.70 3.48
CA LEU A 110 -5.93 -10.86 2.92
C LEU A 110 -7.14 -10.45 2.07
N ALA A 111 -7.89 -9.44 2.50
CA ALA A 111 -9.01 -8.90 1.73
C ALA A 111 -8.55 -8.28 0.41
N PHE A 112 -7.38 -7.61 0.41
CA PHE A 112 -6.76 -7.06 -0.78
C PHE A 112 -6.38 -8.15 -1.78
N GLU A 113 -5.71 -9.22 -1.33
CA GLU A 113 -5.35 -10.35 -2.19
C GLU A 113 -6.59 -11.00 -2.83
N GLN A 114 -7.62 -11.29 -2.03
CA GLN A 114 -8.87 -11.86 -2.52
C GLN A 114 -9.58 -10.93 -3.52
N ALA A 115 -9.61 -9.63 -3.25
CA ALA A 115 -10.19 -8.64 -4.14
C ALA A 115 -9.39 -8.53 -5.45
N PHE A 116 -8.06 -8.51 -5.37
CA PHE A 116 -7.16 -8.45 -6.52
C PHE A 116 -7.35 -9.66 -7.46
N LEU A 117 -7.41 -10.86 -6.90
CA LEU A 117 -7.63 -12.08 -7.67
C LEU A 117 -9.03 -12.13 -8.31
N SER A 118 -10.04 -11.56 -7.65
CA SER A 118 -11.42 -11.56 -8.14
C SER A 118 -11.73 -10.50 -9.21
N ASN A 119 -11.02 -9.36 -9.19
CA ASN A 119 -11.24 -8.26 -10.14
C ASN A 119 -9.96 -7.41 -10.33
N ARG A 120 -9.07 -7.88 -11.18
CA ARG A 120 -7.78 -7.23 -11.44
C ARG A 120 -7.93 -5.80 -11.97
N GLN A 121 -8.94 -5.52 -12.80
CA GLN A 121 -9.12 -4.18 -13.40
C GLN A 121 -9.36 -3.09 -12.35
N SER A 122 -9.98 -3.44 -11.22
CA SER A 122 -10.17 -2.49 -10.12
C SER A 122 -8.85 -2.03 -9.49
N PHE A 123 -7.72 -2.65 -9.83
CA PHE A 123 -6.42 -2.38 -9.22
C PHE A 123 -5.43 -1.63 -10.12
N ASP A 124 -5.84 -1.20 -11.32
CA ASP A 124 -4.97 -0.45 -12.22
C ASP A 124 -4.47 0.86 -11.58
N SER A 125 -5.32 1.54 -10.81
CA SER A 125 -4.92 2.75 -10.07
C SER A 125 -3.99 2.45 -8.88
N TYR A 126 -4.05 1.26 -8.29
CA TYR A 126 -3.08 0.81 -7.30
C TYR A 126 -1.71 0.62 -7.94
N ILE A 127 -1.64 -0.07 -9.06
CA ILE A 127 -0.41 -0.30 -9.82
C ILE A 127 0.21 1.06 -10.21
N SER A 128 -0.60 1.96 -10.79
CA SER A 128 -0.16 3.33 -11.14
C SER A 128 0.38 4.09 -9.93
N THR A 129 -0.26 3.97 -8.76
CA THR A 129 0.21 4.63 -7.52
C THR A 129 1.57 4.08 -7.09
N ILE A 130 1.78 2.76 -7.14
CA ILE A 130 3.10 2.15 -6.83
C ILE A 130 4.15 2.66 -7.82
N GLU A 131 3.85 2.74 -9.11
CA GLU A 131 4.77 3.27 -10.11
C GLU A 131 5.12 4.74 -9.87
N GLU A 132 4.15 5.58 -9.52
CA GLU A 132 4.39 6.98 -9.11
C GLU A 132 5.31 7.07 -7.89
N LEU A 133 5.11 6.25 -6.87
CA LEU A 133 5.96 6.20 -5.67
C LEU A 133 7.39 5.76 -6.00
N LEU A 134 7.55 4.78 -6.89
CA LEU A 134 8.87 4.37 -7.38
C LEU A 134 9.57 5.53 -8.13
N MET A 135 8.85 6.27 -8.97
CA MET A 135 9.41 7.43 -9.68
C MET A 135 9.81 8.57 -8.73
N ILE A 136 9.03 8.84 -7.69
CA ILE A 136 9.38 9.80 -6.63
C ILE A 136 10.65 9.33 -5.91
N SER A 137 10.75 8.03 -5.60
CA SER A 137 11.93 7.42 -4.98
C SER A 137 13.18 7.56 -5.85
N VAL A 138 13.07 7.34 -7.17
CA VAL A 138 14.13 7.59 -8.14
C VAL A 138 14.60 9.05 -8.08
N GLY A 139 13.66 10.01 -8.10
CA GLY A 139 13.98 11.45 -8.05
C GLY A 139 14.75 11.86 -6.80
N THR A 140 14.52 11.15 -5.68
CA THR A 140 15.20 11.41 -4.40
C THR A 140 16.53 10.68 -4.31
N LEU A 141 16.55 9.38 -4.57
CA LEU A 141 17.74 8.54 -4.40
C LEU A 141 18.82 8.82 -5.44
N ASN A 142 18.46 9.24 -6.66
CA ASN A 142 19.45 9.62 -7.70
C ASN A 142 20.31 10.84 -7.30
N LYS A 143 19.90 11.59 -6.26
CA LYS A 143 20.70 12.70 -5.71
C LYS A 143 21.82 12.20 -4.79
N LEU A 144 21.73 10.99 -4.27
CA LEU A 144 22.74 10.42 -3.39
C LEU A 144 23.99 10.04 -4.18
N THR A 145 25.15 10.30 -3.60
CA THR A 145 26.45 10.07 -4.24
C THR A 145 26.59 8.61 -4.69
N ILE A 146 26.13 7.69 -3.87
CA ILE A 146 26.20 6.25 -4.10
C ILE A 146 25.42 5.77 -5.34
N PHE A 147 24.39 6.53 -5.80
CA PHE A 147 23.55 6.18 -6.95
C PHE A 147 23.78 7.06 -8.18
N LYS A 148 24.69 8.07 -8.11
CA LYS A 148 24.94 9.00 -9.21
C LYS A 148 25.46 8.36 -10.49
N HIS A 149 26.05 7.15 -10.39
CA HIS A 149 26.54 6.40 -11.53
C HIS A 149 25.44 5.67 -12.31
N LEU A 150 24.23 5.56 -11.73
CA LEU A 150 23.08 4.92 -12.36
C LEU A 150 22.26 5.94 -13.14
N THR A 151 21.77 5.53 -14.30
CA THR A 151 20.69 6.23 -14.98
C THR A 151 19.40 6.15 -14.17
N LYS A 152 18.49 7.09 -14.39
CA LYS A 152 17.15 7.02 -13.75
C LYS A 152 16.40 5.74 -14.07
N GLN A 153 16.56 5.21 -15.29
CA GLN A 153 15.91 3.97 -15.73
C GLN A 153 16.48 2.75 -15.02
N GLU A 154 17.79 2.66 -14.87
CA GLU A 154 18.44 1.58 -14.11
C GLU A 154 18.03 1.62 -12.64
N LEU A 155 18.05 2.80 -12.01
CA LEU A 155 17.62 2.98 -10.63
C LEU A 155 16.14 2.61 -10.45
N TYR A 156 15.26 2.99 -11.40
CA TYR A 156 13.86 2.59 -11.38
C TYR A 156 13.70 1.07 -11.42
N THR A 157 14.39 0.39 -12.33
CA THR A 157 14.33 -1.08 -12.46
C THR A 157 14.80 -1.76 -11.17
N LYS A 158 15.93 -1.31 -10.60
CA LYS A 158 16.48 -1.83 -9.34
C LYS A 158 15.53 -1.60 -8.16
N LEU A 159 14.89 -0.43 -8.06
CA LEU A 159 13.90 -0.13 -7.03
C LEU A 159 12.64 -0.98 -7.20
N LYS A 160 12.17 -1.21 -8.43
CA LYS A 160 11.01 -2.07 -8.71
C LYS A 160 11.30 -3.51 -8.30
N ILE A 161 12.47 -4.04 -8.62
CA ILE A 161 12.89 -5.39 -8.18
C ILE A 161 12.99 -5.44 -6.65
N SER A 162 13.61 -4.44 -6.03
CA SER A 162 13.74 -4.36 -4.56
C SER A 162 12.39 -4.33 -3.86
N PHE A 163 11.42 -3.59 -4.40
CA PHE A 163 10.06 -3.54 -3.89
C PHE A 163 9.36 -4.91 -3.98
N ILE A 164 9.44 -5.58 -5.13
CA ILE A 164 8.85 -6.91 -5.34
C ILE A 164 9.46 -7.93 -4.36
N LEU A 165 10.78 -7.92 -4.19
CA LEU A 165 11.46 -8.81 -3.25
C LEU A 165 11.04 -8.54 -1.80
N LEU A 166 11.00 -7.27 -1.40
CA LEU A 166 10.54 -6.86 -0.08
C LEU A 166 9.13 -7.36 0.19
N ASP A 167 8.19 -6.98 -0.69
CA ASP A 167 6.77 -7.27 -0.54
C ASP A 167 6.50 -8.78 -0.51
N SER A 168 7.05 -9.53 -1.47
CA SER A 168 6.87 -10.99 -1.54
C SER A 168 7.43 -11.72 -0.33
N MET A 169 8.62 -11.34 0.16
CA MET A 169 9.22 -12.00 1.31
C MET A 169 8.50 -11.67 2.62
N VAL A 170 8.11 -10.40 2.81
CA VAL A 170 7.32 -9.99 3.98
C VAL A 170 5.96 -10.67 3.96
N HIS A 171 5.28 -10.68 2.81
CA HIS A 171 4.00 -11.36 2.64
C HIS A 171 4.09 -12.85 3.01
N HIS A 172 5.08 -13.56 2.44
CA HIS A 172 5.28 -14.98 2.72
C HIS A 172 5.59 -15.23 4.20
N HIS A 173 6.47 -14.43 4.80
CA HIS A 173 6.87 -14.55 6.21
C HIS A 173 5.72 -14.28 7.19
N THR A 174 4.82 -13.36 6.85
CA THR A 174 3.74 -12.94 7.73
C THR A 174 2.46 -13.77 7.60
N PHE A 175 2.16 -14.29 6.38
CA PHE A 175 0.87 -14.92 6.09
C PHE A 175 0.94 -16.44 5.90
N PHE A 176 2.10 -16.97 5.51
CA PHE A 176 2.22 -18.40 5.23
C PHE A 176 3.15 -19.10 6.22
N ILE A 177 4.43 -19.20 5.86
CA ILE A 177 5.44 -19.88 6.66
C ILE A 177 6.53 -18.88 7.01
N PRO A 178 6.81 -18.64 8.30
CA PRO A 178 7.92 -17.79 8.69
C PRO A 178 9.23 -18.27 8.06
N ILE A 179 9.90 -17.38 7.32
CA ILE A 179 11.19 -17.67 6.68
C ILE A 179 12.32 -17.61 7.71
N PHE A 180 12.18 -16.73 8.70
CA PHE A 180 13.13 -16.49 9.79
C PHE A 180 12.45 -16.65 11.14
N ASN A 181 13.22 -16.87 12.20
CA ASN A 181 12.70 -17.03 13.55
C ASN A 181 12.17 -15.70 14.13
N THR A 182 12.72 -14.59 13.69
CA THR A 182 12.36 -13.24 14.17
C THR A 182 12.22 -12.25 13.01
N ASP A 183 11.42 -11.20 13.25
CA ASP A 183 11.31 -10.10 12.29
C ASP A 183 12.63 -9.35 12.09
N GLU A 184 13.48 -9.28 13.11
CA GLU A 184 14.79 -8.62 13.02
C GLU A 184 15.73 -9.38 12.06
N GLU A 185 15.72 -10.71 12.07
CA GLU A 185 16.48 -11.52 11.11
C GLU A 185 16.00 -11.25 9.67
N LEU A 186 14.69 -11.18 9.46
CA LEU A 186 14.12 -10.82 8.16
C LEU A 186 14.53 -9.40 7.73
N VAL A 187 14.47 -8.43 8.64
CA VAL A 187 14.89 -7.03 8.39
C VAL A 187 16.34 -6.97 7.93
N ASP A 188 17.24 -7.63 8.66
CA ASP A 188 18.67 -7.60 8.36
C ASP A 188 18.99 -8.33 7.04
N TYR A 189 18.29 -9.41 6.74
CA TYR A 189 18.41 -10.10 5.46
C TYR A 189 17.91 -9.25 4.30
N LEU A 190 16.72 -8.69 4.39
CA LEU A 190 16.12 -7.83 3.37
C LEU A 190 16.96 -6.57 3.12
N LEU A 191 17.50 -5.97 4.17
CA LEU A 191 18.38 -4.80 4.03
C LEU A 191 19.62 -5.15 3.19
N LYS A 192 20.27 -6.28 3.46
CA LYS A 192 21.42 -6.76 2.67
C LYS A 192 21.04 -7.04 1.22
N LEU A 193 19.91 -7.74 1.00
CA LEU A 193 19.42 -8.08 -0.33
C LEU A 193 19.08 -6.84 -1.16
N ILE A 194 18.36 -5.87 -0.58
CA ILE A 194 18.01 -4.61 -1.24
C ILE A 194 19.26 -3.80 -1.56
N LEU A 195 20.20 -3.68 -0.63
CA LEU A 195 21.46 -2.98 -0.88
C LEU A 195 22.29 -3.67 -1.96
N PHE A 196 22.33 -4.99 -1.99
CA PHE A 196 22.98 -5.73 -3.08
C PHE A 196 22.32 -5.42 -4.43
N THR A 197 20.98 -5.51 -4.51
CA THR A 197 20.21 -5.21 -5.73
C THR A 197 20.45 -3.79 -6.22
N LEU A 198 20.46 -2.81 -5.31
CA LEU A 198 20.64 -1.42 -5.66
C LEU A 198 22.07 -1.07 -6.10
N LEU A 199 23.10 -1.71 -5.51
CA LEU A 199 24.49 -1.30 -5.65
C LEU A 199 25.32 -2.20 -6.58
N LYS A 200 25.02 -3.50 -6.67
CA LYS A 200 25.91 -4.48 -7.33
C LYS A 200 25.26 -5.24 -8.48
N TYR A 201 23.94 -5.32 -8.53
CA TYR A 201 23.23 -6.04 -9.60
C TYR A 201 22.94 -5.19 -10.85
#